data_41a2631a39cc8b4a818e6dcdc7e78884
#
_entry.id   41a2631a39cc8b4a818e6dcdc7e78884
#
_cell.length_a   1.000
_cell.length_b   1.000
_cell.length_c   1.000
_cell.angle_alpha   90.00
_cell.angle_beta   90.00
_cell.angle_gamma   90.00
#
_symmetry.space_group_name_H-M   'P 1'
#
loop_
_entity.id
_entity.type
_entity.pdbx_description
1 polymer ?
#
loop_
_entity_poly.entity_id
_entity_poly.type
_entity_poly.pdbx_seq_one_letter_code
_entity_poly.pdbx_strand_id
1 'polypeptide(L)'
;MAQMFNPPHPGETLREDVLPALNLTVTQAADQLGVSRVTLSRVLNGTSAISPEMALRIEKWLGVEHGGRADIWLSMQASYDLWKARERLHRQPLKVRSAMTTDMVPSGAML
;
A
#
# COMPACT_ATOMS: atom_id res chain seq x y z
N MET A 1 4.33 18.81 3.82
CA MET A 1 4.77 18.45 3.97
C MET A 1 5.09 17.35 4.32
N ALA A 2 5.04 17.05 4.73
CA ALA A 2 5.50 16.16 5.16
C ALA A 2 5.69 14.98 4.57
N GLN A 3 5.44 14.76 3.73
CA GLN A 3 5.61 13.70 3.08
C GLN A 3 6.90 13.34 2.90
N MET A 4 7.73 13.74 3.63
CA MET A 4 8.96 13.44 3.45
C MET A 4 9.42 12.17 3.92
N PHE A 5 8.77 11.47 4.75
CA PHE A 5 9.29 10.25 5.25
C PHE A 5 8.89 9.10 4.38
N ASN A 6 9.58 7.96 4.52
CA ASN A 6 9.29 6.76 3.77
C ASN A 6 8.06 6.11 4.33
N PRO A 7 6.95 6.03 3.60
CA PRO A 7 5.82 5.26 4.08
C PRO A 7 6.18 3.78 4.09
N PRO A 8 5.78 3.04 5.11
CA PRO A 8 6.09 1.61 5.14
C PRO A 8 5.22 0.85 4.15
N HIS A 9 5.73 -0.27 3.68
CA HIS A 9 4.90 -1.20 2.92
C HIS A 9 3.85 -1.73 3.88
N PRO A 10 2.58 -1.83 3.46
CA PRO A 10 1.55 -2.32 4.38
C PRO A 10 1.81 -3.73 4.88
N GLY A 11 2.57 -4.54 4.17
CA GLY A 11 2.98 -5.84 4.66
C GLY A 11 3.82 -5.75 5.91
N GLU A 12 4.59 -4.68 6.05
CA GLU A 12 5.37 -4.47 7.26
C GLU A 12 4.46 -4.25 8.45
N THR A 13 3.38 -3.50 8.27
CA THR A 13 2.41 -3.31 9.34
C THR A 13 1.77 -4.63 9.74
N LEU A 14 1.44 -5.47 8.77
CA LEU A 14 0.92 -6.79 9.09
C LEU A 14 1.92 -7.61 9.88
N ARG A 15 3.19 -7.59 9.46
CA ARG A 15 4.21 -8.40 10.10
C ARG A 15 4.58 -7.91 11.48
N GLU A 16 4.73 -6.59 11.63
CA GLU A 16 5.26 -6.03 12.86
C GLU A 16 4.19 -5.74 13.90
N ASP A 17 2.99 -5.42 13.45
CA ASP A 17 1.93 -4.99 14.37
C ASP A 17 0.77 -5.96 14.47
N VAL A 18 0.25 -6.41 13.34
CA VAL A 18 -0.99 -7.17 13.35
C VAL A 18 -0.78 -8.61 13.82
N LEU A 19 0.18 -9.30 13.21
CA LEU A 19 0.41 -10.70 13.59
C LEU A 19 0.84 -10.84 15.06
N PRO A 20 1.75 -9.99 15.56
CA PRO A 20 2.10 -10.09 16.98
C PRO A 20 0.91 -9.80 17.89
N ALA A 21 0.10 -8.79 17.54
CA ALA A 21 -1.06 -8.45 18.37
C ALA A 21 -2.06 -9.59 18.43
N LEU A 22 -2.19 -10.36 17.36
CA LEU A 22 -3.09 -11.49 17.32
C LEU A 22 -2.44 -12.80 17.80
N ASN A 23 -1.14 -12.73 18.05
CA ASN A 23 -0.37 -13.90 18.48
C ASN A 23 -0.49 -15.03 17.46
N LEU A 24 -0.36 -14.70 16.18
CA LEU A 24 -0.47 -15.66 15.11
C LEU A 24 0.85 -15.85 14.40
N THR A 25 1.13 -17.08 13.98
CA THR A 25 2.24 -17.35 13.09
C THR A 25 1.81 -17.01 11.67
N VAL A 26 2.78 -16.92 10.77
CA VAL A 26 2.49 -16.68 9.36
C VAL A 26 1.60 -17.78 8.80
N THR A 27 1.87 -19.02 9.15
CA THR A 27 1.08 -20.15 8.68
C THR A 27 -0.37 -20.04 9.15
N GLN A 28 -0.56 -19.70 10.42
CA GLN A 28 -1.91 -19.56 10.95
C GLN A 28 -2.65 -18.41 10.31
N ALA A 29 -1.98 -17.28 10.11
CA ALA A 29 -2.61 -16.14 9.48
C ALA A 29 -2.98 -16.43 8.03
N ALA A 30 -2.09 -17.10 7.30
CA ALA A 30 -2.39 -17.47 5.91
C ALA A 30 -3.60 -18.37 5.84
N ASP A 31 -3.67 -19.34 6.75
CA ASP A 31 -4.80 -20.25 6.79
C ASP A 31 -6.09 -19.48 7.04
N GLN A 32 -6.09 -18.56 7.98
CA GLN A 32 -7.28 -17.77 8.28
C GLN A 32 -7.66 -16.85 7.13
N LEU A 33 -6.68 -16.30 6.44
CA LEU A 33 -6.94 -15.42 5.30
C LEU A 33 -7.33 -16.20 4.04
N GLY A 34 -7.13 -17.50 4.03
CA GLY A 34 -7.46 -18.30 2.89
C GLY A 34 -6.47 -18.19 1.74
N VAL A 35 -5.21 -17.93 2.06
CA VAL A 35 -4.16 -17.83 1.04
C VAL A 35 -3.03 -18.77 1.42
N SER A 36 -2.13 -19.03 0.48
CA SER A 36 -1.00 -19.87 0.78
C SER A 36 0.00 -19.11 1.66
N ARG A 37 0.79 -19.86 2.40
CA ARG A 37 1.82 -19.26 3.24
C ARG A 37 2.81 -18.46 2.38
N VAL A 38 3.13 -18.96 1.21
CA VAL A 38 4.06 -18.26 0.32
C VAL A 38 3.47 -16.93 -0.13
N THR A 39 2.18 -16.91 -0.48
CA THR A 39 1.53 -15.67 -0.88
C THR A 39 1.58 -14.63 0.22
N LEU A 40 1.23 -15.04 1.43
CA LEU A 40 1.26 -14.10 2.56
C LEU A 40 2.67 -13.66 2.86
N SER A 41 3.62 -14.59 2.84
CA SER A 41 5.00 -14.28 3.13
C SER A 41 5.56 -13.20 2.20
N ARG A 42 5.20 -13.26 0.94
CA ARG A 42 5.65 -12.24 -0.02
C ARG A 42 5.09 -10.86 0.31
N VAL A 43 3.85 -10.81 0.75
CA VAL A 43 3.25 -9.55 1.16
C VAL A 43 3.95 -9.03 2.41
N LEU A 44 4.18 -9.90 3.39
CA LEU A 44 4.82 -9.50 4.63
C LEU A 44 6.24 -8.98 4.40
N ASN A 45 6.93 -9.54 3.43
CA ASN A 45 8.30 -9.13 3.13
C ASN A 45 8.37 -7.97 2.15
N GLY A 46 7.23 -7.46 1.70
CA GLY A 46 7.20 -6.31 0.81
C GLY A 46 7.54 -6.63 -0.63
N THR A 47 7.62 -7.91 -0.99
CA THR A 47 7.94 -8.28 -2.37
C THR A 47 6.68 -8.43 -3.23
N SER A 48 5.51 -8.41 -2.62
CA SER A 48 4.24 -8.38 -3.34
C SER A 48 3.38 -7.28 -2.76
N ALA A 49 2.64 -6.62 -3.62
CA ALA A 49 1.71 -5.58 -3.19
C ALA A 49 0.46 -6.20 -2.60
N ILE A 50 -0.25 -5.45 -1.78
CA ILE A 50 -1.58 -5.85 -1.35
C ILE A 50 -2.53 -5.51 -2.49
N SER A 51 -3.12 -6.54 -3.07
CA SER A 51 -4.10 -6.38 -4.14
C SER A 51 -5.46 -6.04 -3.55
N PRO A 52 -6.40 -5.59 -4.37
CA PRO A 52 -7.77 -5.38 -3.89
C PRO A 52 -8.36 -6.62 -3.25
N GLU A 53 -8.11 -7.79 -3.81
CA GLU A 53 -8.63 -9.01 -3.22
C GLU A 53 -8.01 -9.29 -1.86
N MET A 54 -6.70 -9.09 -1.73
CA MET A 54 -6.04 -9.28 -0.44
C MET A 54 -6.57 -8.28 0.58
N ALA A 55 -6.80 -7.04 0.14
CA ALA A 55 -7.35 -6.03 1.04
C ALA A 55 -8.73 -6.43 1.55
N LEU A 56 -9.55 -7.01 0.68
CA LEU A 56 -10.86 -7.48 1.10
C LEU A 56 -10.77 -8.68 2.03
N ARG A 57 -9.79 -9.54 1.84
CA ARG A 57 -9.57 -10.64 2.76
C ARG A 57 -9.17 -10.12 4.14
N ILE A 58 -8.32 -9.11 4.18
CA ILE A 58 -7.91 -8.50 5.44
C ILE A 58 -9.12 -7.85 6.12
N GLU A 59 -9.96 -7.18 5.35
CA GLU A 59 -11.14 -6.54 5.91
C GLU A 59 -12.06 -7.57 6.57
N LYS A 60 -12.27 -8.68 5.92
CA LYS A 60 -13.11 -9.72 6.46
C LYS A 60 -12.48 -10.39 7.66
N TRP A 61 -11.17 -10.51 7.62
CA TRP A 61 -10.40 -11.17 8.67
C TRP A 61 -10.36 -10.36 9.96
N LEU A 62 -10.05 -9.07 9.86
CA LEU A 62 -9.92 -8.21 11.03
C LEU A 62 -11.23 -7.54 11.42
N GLY A 63 -12.06 -7.24 10.45
CA GLY A 63 -13.27 -6.45 10.70
C GLY A 63 -12.97 -4.97 10.58
N VAL A 64 -13.96 -4.24 10.11
CA VAL A 64 -13.81 -2.80 9.87
C VAL A 64 -13.46 -2.07 11.16
N GLU A 65 -14.02 -2.52 12.28
CA GLU A 65 -13.81 -1.86 13.56
C GLU A 65 -12.43 -2.07 14.14
N HIS A 66 -11.67 -3.01 13.58
CA HIS A 66 -10.34 -3.31 14.10
C HIS A 66 -9.27 -3.01 13.06
N GLY A 67 -9.52 -1.99 12.24
CA GLY A 67 -8.52 -1.55 11.30
C GLY A 67 -8.43 -2.37 10.03
N GLY A 68 -9.49 -3.10 9.70
CA GLY A 68 -9.47 -3.97 8.54
C GLY A 68 -9.97 -3.37 7.25
N ARG A 69 -10.36 -2.09 7.24
CA ARG A 69 -10.96 -1.50 6.04
C ARG A 69 -10.06 -1.65 4.83
N ALA A 70 -10.63 -2.22 3.77
CA ALA A 70 -9.87 -2.52 2.57
C ALA A 70 -9.28 -1.28 1.92
N ASP A 71 -10.04 -0.18 1.90
CA ASP A 71 -9.55 1.04 1.27
C ASP A 71 -8.36 1.63 2.01
N ILE A 72 -8.27 1.44 3.32
CA ILE A 72 -7.12 1.92 4.08
C ILE A 72 -5.87 1.12 3.69
N TRP A 73 -5.99 -0.21 3.59
CA TRP A 73 -4.85 -1.04 3.22
C TRP A 73 -4.37 -0.73 1.81
N LEU A 74 -5.32 -0.50 0.89
CA LEU A 74 -4.96 -0.11 -0.48
C LEU A 74 -4.33 1.27 -0.51
N SER A 75 -4.80 2.18 0.33
CA SER A 75 -4.23 3.52 0.41
C SER A 75 -2.78 3.47 0.89
N MET A 76 -2.49 2.62 1.86
CA MET A 76 -1.12 2.45 2.34
C MET A 76 -0.23 1.90 1.24
N GLN A 77 -0.74 0.94 0.47
CA GLN A 77 0.02 0.39 -0.65
C GLN A 77 0.30 1.46 -1.70
N ALA A 78 -0.71 2.27 -2.01
CA ALA A 78 -0.55 3.32 -3.01
C ALA A 78 0.47 4.35 -2.57
N SER A 79 0.46 4.72 -1.30
CA SER A 79 1.43 5.68 -0.78
C SER A 79 2.85 5.13 -0.89
N TYR A 80 3.02 3.87 -0.56
CA TYR A 80 4.33 3.23 -0.66
C TYR A 80 4.79 3.17 -2.12
N ASP A 81 3.90 2.72 -3.00
CA ASP A 81 4.25 2.59 -4.41
C ASP A 81 4.61 3.93 -5.02
N LEU A 82 3.85 4.97 -4.67
CA LEU A 82 4.11 6.29 -5.20
C LEU A 82 5.45 6.84 -4.69
N TRP A 83 5.75 6.61 -3.42
CA TRP A 83 7.02 7.02 -2.88
C TRP A 83 8.18 6.33 -3.61
N LYS A 84 8.06 5.02 -3.85
CA LYS A 84 9.08 4.28 -4.59
C LYS A 84 9.23 4.81 -6.01
N ALA A 85 8.12 5.11 -6.66
CA ALA A 85 8.17 5.66 -8.01
C ALA A 85 8.86 7.00 -8.05
N ARG A 86 8.59 7.86 -7.07
CA ARG A 86 9.24 9.15 -7.00
C ARG A 86 10.74 9.02 -6.77
N GLU A 87 11.14 8.03 -5.97
CA GLU A 87 12.56 7.76 -5.78
C GLU A 87 13.24 7.41 -7.10
N ARG A 88 12.56 6.59 -7.92
CA ARG A 88 13.14 6.24 -9.23
C ARG A 88 13.25 7.44 -10.13
N LEU A 89 12.28 8.36 -10.06
CA LEU A 89 12.26 9.52 -10.94
C LEU A 89 13.35 10.52 -10.63
N HIS A 90 13.88 10.51 -9.42
CA HIS A 90 15.04 11.33 -9.14
C HIS A 90 16.24 10.90 -9.98
N ARG A 91 16.33 9.60 -10.29
CA ARG A 91 17.45 9.07 -11.06
C ARG A 91 17.13 8.98 -12.54
N GLN A 92 15.87 8.78 -12.88
CA GLN A 92 15.46 8.65 -14.27
C GLN A 92 14.17 9.43 -14.48
N PRO A 93 14.28 10.73 -14.72
CA PRO A 93 13.09 11.56 -14.89
C PRO A 93 12.22 11.09 -16.04
N LEU A 94 10.92 11.27 -15.87
CA LEU A 94 9.98 10.90 -16.92
C LEU A 94 10.10 11.88 -18.08
N LYS A 95 9.95 11.35 -19.28
CA LYS A 95 9.93 12.17 -20.47
C LYS A 95 8.49 12.51 -20.80
N VAL A 96 7.95 13.46 -20.07
CA VAL A 96 6.57 13.88 -20.25
C VAL A 96 6.57 15.37 -20.47
N ARG A 97 5.83 15.82 -21.48
CA ARG A 97 5.65 17.24 -21.71
C ARG A 97 4.26 17.61 -21.26
N SER A 98 4.16 18.78 -20.65
CA SER A 98 2.86 19.25 -20.19
C SER A 98 1.91 19.46 -21.35
N ALA A 99 0.68 19.07 -21.18
CA ALA A 99 -0.36 19.35 -22.16
C ALA A 99 -0.82 20.80 -22.07
N MET A 100 -0.52 21.48 -20.97
CA MET A 100 -0.99 22.83 -20.72
C MET A 100 0.16 23.80 -20.80
N THR A 101 -0.04 24.94 -21.45
CA THR A 101 0.91 26.04 -21.40
C THR A 101 0.37 27.05 -20.42
N THR A 102 1.17 28.04 -20.09
CA THR A 102 0.74 29.09 -19.18
C THR A 102 -0.53 29.76 -19.66
N ASP A 103 -0.64 29.96 -20.99
CA ASP A 103 -1.81 30.62 -21.56
C ASP A 103 -3.03 29.75 -21.53
N MET A 104 -2.86 28.43 -21.46
CA MET A 104 -3.98 27.51 -21.55
C MET A 104 -4.53 27.11 -20.20
N VAL A 105 -3.81 27.38 -19.14
CA VAL A 105 -4.26 26.96 -17.81
C VAL A 105 -5.23 28.00 -17.27
N PRO A 106 -6.51 27.69 -17.20
CA PRO A 106 -7.48 28.66 -16.69
C PRO A 106 -7.27 28.89 -15.21
N SER A 107 -7.56 30.10 -14.80
CA SER A 107 -7.47 30.44 -13.41
C SER A 107 -8.42 29.56 -12.60
N GLY A 108 -7.93 28.95 -11.55
CA GLY A 108 -8.78 28.13 -10.71
C GLY A 108 -9.12 26.77 -11.25
N ALA A 109 -8.53 26.38 -12.34
CA ALA A 109 -8.83 25.10 -12.94
C ALA A 109 -7.94 24.00 -12.45
N MET A 110 -7.30 24.16 -11.36
CA MET A 110 -6.44 23.11 -10.89
C MET A 110 -7.18 22.06 -10.19
N LEU A 111 -6.80 20.90 -10.31
CA LEU A 111 -7.49 19.85 -9.62
C LEU A 111 -6.60 18.99 -8.82
#